data_8da98c27f6622852802a9babefe9da56
#
_entry.id   8da98c27f6622852802a9babefe9da56
#
_cell.length_a   1.000
_cell.length_b   1.000
_cell.length_c   1.000
_cell.angle_alpha   90.00
_cell.angle_beta   90.00
_cell.angle_gamma   90.00
#
_symmetry.space_group_name_H-M   'P 1'
#
loop_
_entity.id
_entity.type
_entity.pdbx_description
1 polymer ?
#
loop_
_entity_poly.entity_id
_entity_poly.type
_entity_poly.pdbx_seq_one_letter_code
_entity_poly.pdbx_strand_id
1 'polypeptide(L)'
;YYYVAEGRGILETPNQTQVERVKLRPNFAQISLQVSQGSDIYIDGEKKGTTSWSGRLSPGVYSVECRKASHKSTQTQLTVKSGEERSITLDSPVPIVGSLVVMSTPLGATITIDGKSYGQTPKVIENLLTGSHTLSISKSEYQTISKTITIQEGQTLEETVTLMAVAPTSKRSTSAGGSGTINGHEYVDLGLPSGLKWATCNVGAENPEDYGDYYAWGETSTKSEYTEENSLTYGKYMSDISGNITYDVARKKWGSSWRLPTYYEFEELIKKCKWE
;
A
#
# COMPACT_ATOMS: atom_id res chain seq x y z
N TYR A 1 10.86 -45.63 23.75
CA TYR A 1 10.09 -46.24 22.66
C TYR A 1 10.91 -47.32 21.95
N TYR A 2 10.85 -48.56 22.46
CA TYR A 2 11.48 -49.72 21.87
C TYR A 2 10.50 -50.87 21.91
N TYR A 3 10.61 -51.81 20.98
CA TYR A 3 9.85 -53.06 21.08
C TYR A 3 10.31 -53.84 22.29
N VAL A 4 9.38 -54.37 23.05
CA VAL A 4 9.65 -55.40 24.04
C VAL A 4 9.95 -56.68 23.31
N ALA A 5 11.13 -57.24 23.55
CA ALA A 5 11.46 -58.56 23.04
C ALA A 5 11.11 -59.57 24.13
N GLU A 6 10.18 -60.47 23.83
CA GLU A 6 9.91 -61.68 24.64
C GLU A 6 10.58 -62.84 24.00
N GLY A 7 11.45 -63.53 24.75
CA GLY A 7 12.08 -64.73 24.35
C GLY A 7 11.86 -65.82 25.42
N ARG A 8 11.60 -67.04 25.00
CA ARG A 8 11.64 -68.23 25.89
C ARG A 8 12.93 -68.95 25.62
N GLY A 9 13.84 -68.86 26.57
CA GLY A 9 15.03 -69.70 26.58
C GLY A 9 14.75 -71.01 27.32
N ILE A 10 15.14 -72.14 26.76
CA ILE A 10 15.15 -73.41 27.44
C ILE A 10 16.60 -73.67 27.84
N LEU A 11 16.87 -73.84 29.15
CA LEU A 11 18.17 -74.25 29.65
C LEU A 11 18.24 -75.77 29.57
N GLU A 12 19.00 -76.29 28.63
CA GLU A 12 19.14 -77.68 28.40
C GLU A 12 20.08 -78.41 29.42
N THR A 13 20.88 -77.61 30.16
CA THR A 13 21.82 -78.15 31.14
C THR A 13 21.73 -77.42 32.46
N PRO A 14 21.58 -78.11 33.61
CA PRO A 14 21.58 -77.44 34.93
C PRO A 14 22.94 -76.77 35.22
N ASN A 15 22.88 -75.59 35.84
CA ASN A 15 24.04 -74.75 36.24
C ASN A 15 24.85 -74.09 35.10
N GLN A 16 24.32 -73.94 33.90
CA GLN A 16 24.94 -73.10 32.88
C GLN A 16 24.24 -71.76 32.79
N THR A 17 25.04 -70.70 32.65
CA THR A 17 24.54 -69.34 32.38
C THR A 17 24.48 -69.15 30.88
N GLN A 18 23.25 -68.99 30.34
CA GLN A 18 23.05 -68.62 28.95
C GLN A 18 22.87 -67.07 28.88
N VAL A 19 23.70 -66.44 28.07
CA VAL A 19 23.60 -65.02 27.85
C VAL A 19 22.91 -64.78 26.50
N GLU A 20 21.65 -64.34 26.53
CA GLU A 20 20.90 -63.90 25.36
C GLU A 20 21.13 -62.43 25.13
N ARG A 21 21.59 -62.02 23.92
CA ARG A 21 21.74 -60.63 23.52
C ARG A 21 20.57 -60.30 22.66
N VAL A 22 19.66 -59.47 23.20
CA VAL A 22 18.50 -58.94 22.47
C VAL A 22 18.84 -57.58 21.91
N LYS A 23 18.79 -57.43 20.59
CA LYS A 23 18.93 -56.14 19.93
C LYS A 23 17.55 -55.49 19.81
N LEU A 24 17.27 -54.55 20.66
CA LEU A 24 16.05 -53.76 20.59
C LEU A 24 16.03 -52.91 19.32
N ARG A 25 14.90 -52.85 18.64
CA ARG A 25 14.65 -51.99 17.51
C ARG A 25 13.85 -50.77 17.94
N PRO A 26 14.15 -49.53 17.44
CA PRO A 26 13.35 -48.36 17.73
C PRO A 26 11.91 -48.58 17.27
N ASN A 27 10.94 -48.31 18.15
CA ASN A 27 9.52 -48.27 17.78
C ASN A 27 9.08 -46.84 17.51
N PHE A 28 9.89 -46.10 16.78
CA PHE A 28 9.61 -44.75 16.33
C PHE A 28 10.36 -44.49 15.01
N ALA A 29 9.93 -43.44 14.29
CA ALA A 29 10.66 -42.84 13.18
C ALA A 29 11.17 -41.44 13.57
N GLN A 30 12.28 -41.04 12.99
CA GLN A 30 12.76 -39.66 13.04
C GLN A 30 12.26 -38.94 11.78
N ILE A 31 11.35 -37.99 11.94
CA ILE A 31 10.72 -37.26 10.83
C ILE A 31 11.12 -35.79 10.89
N SER A 32 11.53 -35.26 9.75
CA SER A 32 11.75 -33.81 9.55
C SER A 32 10.80 -33.30 8.48
N LEU A 33 10.03 -32.26 8.80
CA LEU A 33 9.08 -31.61 7.90
C LEU A 33 9.53 -30.20 7.60
N GLN A 34 9.40 -29.79 6.35
CA GLN A 34 9.68 -28.42 5.90
C GLN A 34 8.54 -27.91 5.03
N VAL A 35 8.23 -26.62 5.14
CA VAL A 35 7.22 -25.91 4.33
C VAL A 35 7.71 -24.50 4.05
N SER A 36 7.02 -23.74 3.21
CA SER A 36 7.34 -22.33 2.93
C SER A 36 7.42 -21.49 4.20
N GLN A 37 8.30 -20.51 4.19
CA GLN A 37 8.56 -19.62 5.31
C GLN A 37 7.28 -18.98 5.88
N GLY A 38 7.17 -19.01 7.21
CA GLY A 38 6.04 -18.45 7.94
C GLY A 38 4.77 -19.28 7.89
N SER A 39 4.81 -20.52 7.38
CA SER A 39 3.68 -21.45 7.45
C SER A 39 3.77 -22.30 8.70
N ASP A 40 2.65 -22.48 9.38
CA ASP A 40 2.52 -23.34 10.56
C ASP A 40 2.27 -24.79 10.15
N ILE A 41 2.93 -25.73 10.81
CA ILE A 41 2.81 -27.17 10.60
C ILE A 41 1.98 -27.76 11.75
N TYR A 42 0.91 -28.47 11.39
CA TYR A 42 0.05 -29.22 12.32
C TYR A 42 0.16 -30.70 12.02
N ILE A 43 0.21 -31.52 13.05
CA ILE A 43 0.12 -33.00 12.97
C ILE A 43 -1.07 -33.39 13.83
N ASP A 44 -2.06 -34.07 13.20
CA ASP A 44 -3.32 -34.49 13.84
C ASP A 44 -4.01 -33.34 14.59
N GLY A 45 -3.99 -32.11 13.99
CA GLY A 45 -4.61 -30.91 14.52
C GLY A 45 -3.79 -30.15 15.59
N GLU A 46 -2.67 -30.69 16.04
CA GLU A 46 -1.78 -30.04 16.99
C GLU A 46 -0.66 -29.30 16.27
N LYS A 47 -0.47 -27.98 16.60
CA LYS A 47 0.64 -27.20 16.04
C LYS A 47 1.98 -27.72 16.56
N LYS A 48 2.85 -28.12 15.67
CA LYS A 48 4.18 -28.66 15.97
C LYS A 48 5.31 -27.67 15.70
N GLY A 49 5.16 -26.78 14.73
CA GLY A 49 6.21 -25.81 14.38
C GLY A 49 5.77 -24.79 13.36
N THR A 50 6.69 -23.89 13.01
CA THR A 50 6.53 -22.88 11.95
C THR A 50 7.72 -23.00 11.01
N THR A 51 7.48 -23.08 9.71
CA THR A 51 8.47 -23.30 8.64
C THR A 51 9.08 -24.69 8.64
N SER A 52 9.42 -25.25 9.80
CA SER A 52 9.97 -26.58 9.93
C SER A 52 9.61 -27.23 11.27
N TRP A 53 9.67 -28.55 11.28
CA TRP A 53 9.57 -29.36 12.49
C TRP A 53 10.40 -30.63 12.34
N SER A 54 11.01 -31.08 13.42
CA SER A 54 11.69 -32.37 13.49
C SER A 54 11.42 -33.04 14.82
N GLY A 55 11.09 -34.32 14.77
CA GLY A 55 10.75 -35.08 15.97
C GLY A 55 10.53 -36.55 15.72
N ARG A 56 10.17 -37.28 16.80
CA ARG A 56 9.89 -38.69 16.77
C ARG A 56 8.39 -38.95 16.70
N LEU A 57 7.99 -39.78 15.75
CA LEU A 57 6.63 -40.29 15.60
C LEU A 57 6.59 -41.80 15.76
N SER A 58 5.56 -42.31 16.41
CA SER A 58 5.28 -43.75 16.43
C SER A 58 4.85 -44.21 15.03
N PRO A 59 4.99 -45.51 14.69
CA PRO A 59 4.42 -46.04 13.46
C PRO A 59 2.91 -45.76 13.39
N GLY A 60 2.44 -45.29 12.26
CA GLY A 60 1.03 -44.92 12.10
C GLY A 60 0.79 -44.04 10.87
N VAL A 61 -0.44 -43.53 10.73
CA VAL A 61 -0.86 -42.59 9.70
C VAL A 61 -1.26 -41.30 10.40
N TYR A 62 -0.65 -40.19 9.99
CA TYR A 62 -0.83 -38.88 10.56
C TYR A 62 -1.41 -37.94 9.52
N SER A 63 -2.34 -37.06 9.93
CA SER A 63 -2.79 -35.96 9.11
C SER A 63 -1.84 -34.79 9.32
N VAL A 64 -1.16 -34.35 8.26
CA VAL A 64 -0.26 -33.20 8.29
C VAL A 64 -0.92 -32.06 7.53
N GLU A 65 -1.11 -30.91 8.20
CA GLU A 65 -1.72 -29.72 7.62
C GLU A 65 -0.75 -28.55 7.74
N CYS A 66 -0.65 -27.75 6.65
CA CYS A 66 0.10 -26.50 6.63
C CYS A 66 -0.88 -25.32 6.55
N ARG A 67 -0.74 -24.35 7.47
CA ARG A 67 -1.59 -23.16 7.55
C ARG A 67 -0.76 -21.90 7.49
N LYS A 68 -1.29 -20.88 6.79
CA LYS A 68 -0.72 -19.55 6.76
C LYS A 68 -1.86 -18.52 6.63
N ALA A 69 -1.74 -17.37 7.30
CA ALA A 69 -2.73 -16.30 7.22
C ALA A 69 -2.94 -15.87 5.75
N SER A 70 -4.19 -15.62 5.36
CA SER A 70 -4.59 -15.26 3.98
C SER A 70 -4.21 -16.29 2.91
N HIS A 71 -4.09 -17.56 3.29
CA HIS A 71 -3.82 -18.69 2.39
C HIS A 71 -4.79 -19.84 2.65
N LYS A 72 -5.15 -20.56 1.60
CA LYS A 72 -5.84 -21.86 1.72
C LYS A 72 -4.84 -22.88 2.28
N SER A 73 -5.22 -23.59 3.35
CA SER A 73 -4.38 -24.64 3.94
C SER A 73 -4.19 -25.80 2.95
N THR A 74 -3.06 -26.47 3.08
CA THR A 74 -2.77 -27.72 2.40
C THR A 74 -2.76 -28.86 3.42
N GLN A 75 -3.23 -30.04 3.02
CA GLN A 75 -3.31 -31.20 3.89
C GLN A 75 -2.83 -32.44 3.15
N THR A 76 -2.04 -33.28 3.84
CA THR A 76 -1.55 -34.54 3.32
C THR A 76 -1.55 -35.61 4.41
N GLN A 77 -1.57 -36.88 4.02
CA GLN A 77 -1.40 -37.97 4.94
C GLN A 77 0.05 -38.46 4.93
N LEU A 78 0.63 -38.63 6.12
CA LEU A 78 1.97 -39.10 6.35
C LEU A 78 1.92 -40.49 6.99
N THR A 79 2.28 -41.51 6.22
CA THR A 79 2.48 -42.87 6.78
C THR A 79 3.90 -43.02 7.31
N VAL A 80 4.03 -43.38 8.56
CA VAL A 80 5.29 -43.55 9.31
C VAL A 80 5.51 -45.01 9.65
N LYS A 81 6.72 -45.51 9.37
CA LYS A 81 7.14 -46.88 9.70
C LYS A 81 8.19 -46.89 10.81
N SER A 82 8.26 -47.97 11.55
CA SER A 82 9.24 -48.14 12.62
C SER A 82 10.69 -48.07 12.09
N GLY A 83 11.54 -47.31 12.78
CA GLY A 83 12.96 -47.16 12.45
C GLY A 83 13.25 -46.32 11.20
N GLU A 84 12.24 -45.63 10.66
CA GLU A 84 12.37 -44.79 9.48
C GLU A 84 13.02 -43.45 9.87
N GLU A 85 13.87 -42.92 8.97
CA GLU A 85 14.39 -41.57 9.03
C GLU A 85 14.08 -40.87 7.70
N ARG A 86 13.27 -39.81 7.75
CA ARG A 86 12.80 -39.09 6.54
C ARG A 86 12.76 -37.59 6.72
N SER A 87 13.19 -36.88 5.66
CA SER A 87 12.95 -35.47 5.46
C SER A 87 11.93 -35.28 4.35
N ILE A 88 10.89 -34.49 4.62
CA ILE A 88 9.76 -34.28 3.73
C ILE A 88 9.53 -32.78 3.54
N THR A 89 9.47 -32.35 2.29
CA THR A 89 9.00 -31.02 1.94
C THR A 89 7.48 -31.09 1.69
N LEU A 90 6.74 -30.30 2.44
CA LEU A 90 5.28 -30.24 2.37
C LEU A 90 4.83 -29.20 1.34
N ASP A 91 3.66 -29.42 0.74
CA ASP A 91 3.04 -28.44 -0.14
C ASP A 91 2.72 -27.16 0.64
N SER A 92 3.06 -26.03 0.04
CA SER A 92 2.84 -24.72 0.64
C SER A 92 1.37 -24.31 0.57
N PRO A 93 0.83 -23.66 1.61
CA PRO A 93 -0.47 -23.02 1.54
C PRO A 93 -0.60 -22.06 0.35
N VAL A 94 -1.77 -22.07 -0.30
CA VAL A 94 -2.03 -21.31 -1.53
C VAL A 94 -2.53 -19.91 -1.18
N PRO A 95 -1.90 -18.83 -1.69
CA PRO A 95 -2.34 -17.47 -1.41
C PRO A 95 -3.81 -17.24 -1.82
N ILE A 96 -4.57 -16.59 -0.96
CA ILE A 96 -5.91 -16.09 -1.28
C ILE A 96 -5.75 -14.62 -1.63
N VAL A 97 -6.10 -14.23 -2.85
CA VAL A 97 -5.79 -12.90 -3.39
C VAL A 97 -7.01 -12.20 -3.97
N GLY A 98 -6.95 -10.88 -4.03
CA GLY A 98 -7.83 -10.01 -4.77
C GLY A 98 -7.03 -8.95 -5.53
N SER A 99 -7.70 -7.95 -6.06
CA SER A 99 -7.11 -6.84 -6.82
C SER A 99 -7.50 -5.50 -6.24
N LEU A 100 -6.68 -4.48 -6.50
CA LEU A 100 -6.91 -3.10 -6.09
C LEU A 100 -6.65 -2.17 -7.28
N VAL A 101 -7.63 -1.31 -7.60
CA VAL A 101 -7.47 -0.20 -8.55
C VAL A 101 -7.31 1.08 -7.72
N VAL A 102 -6.25 1.82 -7.96
CA VAL A 102 -5.99 3.09 -7.27
C VAL A 102 -5.93 4.22 -8.26
N MET A 103 -6.77 5.21 -8.04
CA MET A 103 -6.77 6.48 -8.76
C MET A 103 -6.55 7.64 -7.80
N SER A 104 -5.93 8.72 -8.27
CA SER A 104 -5.77 9.94 -7.47
C SER A 104 -5.95 11.20 -8.31
N THR A 105 -6.33 12.26 -7.63
CA THR A 105 -6.28 13.61 -8.14
C THR A 105 -5.36 14.43 -7.23
N PRO A 106 -4.24 14.98 -7.77
CA PRO A 106 -3.73 14.81 -9.12
C PRO A 106 -3.17 13.41 -9.39
N LEU A 107 -3.05 13.04 -10.65
CA LEU A 107 -2.43 11.79 -11.09
C LEU A 107 -0.93 11.73 -10.77
N GLY A 108 -0.34 10.53 -10.82
CA GLY A 108 1.09 10.34 -10.59
C GLY A 108 1.48 10.39 -9.11
N ALA A 109 0.55 10.11 -8.20
CA ALA A 109 0.85 9.94 -6.79
C ALA A 109 1.44 8.54 -6.53
N THR A 110 2.43 8.45 -5.66
CA THR A 110 3.07 7.21 -5.25
C THR A 110 2.14 6.39 -4.37
N ILE A 111 1.98 5.12 -4.72
CA ILE A 111 1.17 4.15 -3.99
C ILE A 111 2.08 3.30 -3.11
N THR A 112 1.78 3.23 -1.82
CA THR A 112 2.45 2.35 -0.86
C THR A 112 1.40 1.51 -0.14
N ILE A 113 1.61 0.20 -0.07
CA ILE A 113 0.75 -0.73 0.68
C ILE A 113 1.62 -1.47 1.68
N ASP A 114 1.27 -1.40 2.97
CA ASP A 114 2.03 -1.98 4.08
C ASP A 114 3.53 -1.63 4.04
N GLY A 115 3.84 -0.38 3.65
CA GLY A 115 5.20 0.12 3.53
C GLY A 115 5.94 -0.25 2.23
N LYS A 116 5.36 -1.11 1.37
CA LYS A 116 5.94 -1.49 0.08
C LYS A 116 5.39 -0.60 -1.04
N SER A 117 6.27 -0.07 -1.90
CA SER A 117 5.87 0.74 -3.06
C SER A 117 5.33 -0.12 -4.21
N TYR A 118 4.24 0.35 -4.81
CA TYR A 118 3.58 -0.28 -5.97
C TYR A 118 3.58 0.61 -7.22
N GLY A 119 4.28 1.73 -7.20
CA GLY A 119 4.37 2.68 -8.32
C GLY A 119 3.44 3.87 -8.14
N GLN A 120 2.91 4.40 -9.24
CA GLN A 120 2.13 5.64 -9.24
C GLN A 120 0.72 5.43 -9.80
N THR A 121 -0.21 6.29 -9.37
CA THR A 121 -1.59 6.35 -9.86
C THR A 121 -1.67 6.90 -11.30
N PRO A 122 -2.62 6.45 -12.15
CA PRO A 122 -3.56 5.35 -11.89
C PRO A 122 -2.86 3.99 -12.00
N LYS A 123 -3.26 3.04 -11.16
CA LYS A 123 -2.64 1.71 -11.13
C LYS A 123 -3.63 0.62 -10.77
N VAL A 124 -3.53 -0.52 -11.47
CA VAL A 124 -4.12 -1.79 -11.08
C VAL A 124 -3.04 -2.62 -10.39
N ILE A 125 -3.35 -3.14 -9.21
CA ILE A 125 -2.48 -4.00 -8.40
C ILE A 125 -3.19 -5.34 -8.26
N GLU A 126 -2.64 -6.36 -8.90
CA GLU A 126 -3.17 -7.71 -8.87
C GLU A 126 -2.45 -8.57 -7.82
N ASN A 127 -3.07 -9.69 -7.46
CA ASN A 127 -2.49 -10.68 -6.54
C ASN A 127 -2.12 -10.10 -5.16
N LEU A 128 -2.90 -9.15 -4.67
CA LEU A 128 -2.77 -8.64 -3.31
C LEU A 128 -3.45 -9.63 -2.36
N LEU A 129 -2.76 -10.03 -1.29
CA LEU A 129 -3.30 -10.96 -0.30
C LEU A 129 -4.62 -10.43 0.28
N THR A 130 -5.53 -11.34 0.62
CA THR A 130 -6.78 -10.96 1.31
C THR A 130 -6.50 -10.52 2.74
N GLY A 131 -7.33 -9.60 3.22
CA GLY A 131 -7.21 -9.07 4.58
C GLY A 131 -7.10 -7.57 4.61
N SER A 132 -6.71 -7.05 5.77
CA SER A 132 -6.59 -5.62 6.05
C SER A 132 -5.19 -5.14 5.68
N HIS A 133 -5.11 -4.06 4.89
CA HIS A 133 -3.87 -3.45 4.43
C HIS A 133 -3.89 -1.95 4.69
N THR A 134 -2.74 -1.36 4.93
CA THR A 134 -2.58 0.10 5.02
C THR A 134 -2.19 0.64 3.65
N LEU A 135 -3.13 1.33 2.99
CA LEU A 135 -2.89 2.06 1.75
C LEU A 135 -2.42 3.47 2.07
N SER A 136 -1.28 3.88 1.54
CA SER A 136 -0.76 5.25 1.62
C SER A 136 -0.52 5.81 0.24
N ILE A 137 -1.05 7.01 -0.01
CA ILE A 137 -0.92 7.73 -1.28
C ILE A 137 -0.20 9.04 -1.00
N SER A 138 0.92 9.25 -1.67
CA SER A 138 1.77 10.42 -1.47
C SER A 138 2.22 11.05 -2.79
N LYS A 139 2.33 12.37 -2.81
CA LYS A 139 2.87 13.13 -3.94
C LYS A 139 3.61 14.34 -3.40
N SER A 140 4.71 14.74 -4.08
CA SER A 140 5.43 15.97 -3.73
C SER A 140 4.47 17.16 -3.71
N GLU A 141 4.57 18.02 -2.70
CA GLU A 141 3.73 19.19 -2.47
C GLU A 141 2.26 18.89 -2.09
N TYR A 142 1.93 17.61 -1.79
CA TYR A 142 0.60 17.20 -1.34
C TYR A 142 0.67 16.47 0.00
N GLN A 143 -0.40 16.59 0.77
CA GLN A 143 -0.55 15.86 2.02
C GLN A 143 -0.70 14.37 1.71
N THR A 144 0.08 13.55 2.41
CA THR A 144 -0.03 12.10 2.32
C THR A 144 -1.33 11.65 2.97
N ILE A 145 -2.09 10.82 2.26
CA ILE A 145 -3.29 10.17 2.79
C ILE A 145 -2.95 8.72 3.08
N SER A 146 -3.26 8.28 4.30
CA SER A 146 -3.16 6.89 4.70
C SER A 146 -4.49 6.39 5.23
N LYS A 147 -4.92 5.22 4.77
CA LYS A 147 -6.16 4.58 5.21
C LYS A 147 -6.04 3.07 5.21
N THR A 148 -6.86 2.43 6.00
CA THR A 148 -7.01 0.97 6.00
C THR A 148 -8.00 0.57 4.91
N ILE A 149 -7.61 -0.41 4.10
CA ILE A 149 -8.44 -1.05 3.08
C ILE A 149 -8.56 -2.55 3.39
N THR A 150 -9.60 -3.20 2.89
CA THR A 150 -9.78 -4.65 3.04
C THR A 150 -9.91 -5.30 1.67
N ILE A 151 -8.99 -6.21 1.37
CA ILE A 151 -9.00 -6.99 0.12
C ILE A 151 -9.77 -8.28 0.35
N GLN A 152 -10.72 -8.58 -0.55
CA GLN A 152 -11.52 -9.80 -0.54
C GLN A 152 -11.12 -10.76 -1.65
N GLU A 153 -11.31 -12.07 -1.42
CA GLU A 153 -10.97 -13.12 -2.38
C GLU A 153 -11.66 -12.89 -3.73
N GLY A 154 -10.87 -12.84 -4.80
CA GLY A 154 -11.34 -12.72 -6.17
C GLY A 154 -12.05 -11.40 -6.51
N GLN A 155 -12.10 -10.43 -5.58
CA GLN A 155 -12.74 -9.14 -5.79
C GLN A 155 -11.72 -8.07 -6.20
N THR A 156 -12.20 -7.08 -6.94
CA THR A 156 -11.45 -5.85 -7.23
C THR A 156 -12.00 -4.72 -6.37
N LEU A 157 -11.17 -4.15 -5.51
CA LEU A 157 -11.48 -2.94 -4.76
C LEU A 157 -11.06 -1.73 -5.59
N GLU A 158 -11.94 -0.74 -5.71
CA GLU A 158 -11.64 0.54 -6.37
C GLU A 158 -11.48 1.65 -5.33
N GLU A 159 -10.36 2.36 -5.41
CA GLU A 159 -10.01 3.44 -4.51
C GLU A 159 -9.65 4.70 -5.29
N THR A 160 -10.44 5.75 -5.09
CA THR A 160 -10.19 7.09 -5.65
C THR A 160 -9.85 8.04 -4.52
N VAL A 161 -8.73 8.74 -4.64
CA VAL A 161 -8.19 9.61 -3.58
C VAL A 161 -7.91 11.00 -4.15
N THR A 162 -8.46 12.03 -3.52
CA THR A 162 -8.10 13.43 -3.82
C THR A 162 -7.07 13.90 -2.80
N LEU A 163 -5.86 14.20 -3.27
CA LEU A 163 -4.79 14.73 -2.43
C LEU A 163 -4.94 16.24 -2.28
N MET A 164 -4.74 16.73 -1.07
CA MET A 164 -4.69 18.17 -0.79
C MET A 164 -3.25 18.66 -0.92
N ALA A 165 -3.04 19.78 -1.63
CA ALA A 165 -1.73 20.40 -1.69
C ALA A 165 -1.25 20.78 -0.28
N VAL A 166 0.01 20.48 0.01
CA VAL A 166 0.67 21.04 1.20
C VAL A 166 1.02 22.47 0.89
N ALA A 167 0.47 23.41 1.64
CA ALA A 167 0.94 24.78 1.55
C ALA A 167 2.47 24.80 1.76
N PRO A 168 3.25 25.52 0.93
CA PRO A 168 4.69 25.58 1.10
C PRO A 168 5.00 26.02 2.53
N THR A 169 5.77 25.21 3.27
CA THR A 169 6.23 25.55 4.61
C THR A 169 7.23 26.70 4.52
N SER A 170 6.71 27.89 4.34
CA SER A 170 7.44 29.12 4.64
C SER A 170 7.65 29.12 6.15
N LYS A 171 8.90 29.21 6.60
CA LYS A 171 9.24 29.45 8.00
C LYS A 171 8.33 30.54 8.55
N ARG A 172 7.47 30.18 9.49
CA ARG A 172 6.53 31.08 10.16
C ARG A 172 7.28 32.28 10.73
N SER A 173 7.29 33.35 9.99
CA SER A 173 7.49 34.69 10.53
C SER A 173 6.12 35.13 11.03
N THR A 174 5.99 35.24 12.33
CA THR A 174 4.80 35.78 12.99
C THR A 174 4.69 37.26 12.73
N SER A 175 4.00 37.64 11.65
CA SER A 175 3.40 38.97 11.52
C SER A 175 2.14 38.85 10.65
N ALA A 176 0.99 39.01 11.26
CA ALA A 176 -0.28 39.11 10.56
C ALA A 176 -0.27 40.33 9.64
N GLY A 177 -0.64 40.14 8.35
CA GLY A 177 -0.94 41.23 7.43
C GLY A 177 0.29 41.87 6.77
N GLY A 178 1.14 41.06 6.09
CA GLY A 178 2.20 41.59 5.24
C GLY A 178 1.78 41.70 3.78
N SER A 179 2.00 42.86 3.14
CA SER A 179 2.00 43.03 1.69
C SER A 179 3.44 43.04 1.19
N GLY A 180 3.66 42.72 -0.08
CA GLY A 180 4.97 42.75 -0.70
C GLY A 180 4.87 42.55 -2.21
N THR A 181 6.02 42.42 -2.86
CA THR A 181 6.10 42.25 -4.31
C THR A 181 6.88 41.01 -4.68
N ILE A 182 6.35 40.23 -5.61
CA ILE A 182 7.01 39.04 -6.19
C ILE A 182 6.99 39.20 -7.71
N ASN A 183 8.16 39.17 -8.35
CA ASN A 183 8.32 39.36 -9.79
C ASN A 183 7.63 40.61 -10.34
N GLY A 184 7.62 41.72 -9.57
CA GLY A 184 7.00 42.95 -9.96
C GLY A 184 5.49 43.07 -9.72
N HIS A 185 4.85 42.03 -9.18
CA HIS A 185 3.42 42.00 -8.86
C HIS A 185 3.20 42.02 -7.35
N GLU A 186 2.33 42.88 -6.89
CA GLU A 186 2.01 43.00 -5.47
C GLU A 186 1.15 41.87 -4.97
N TYR A 187 1.36 41.50 -3.70
CA TYR A 187 0.56 40.51 -3.01
C TYR A 187 0.12 40.96 -1.63
N VAL A 188 -0.94 40.37 -1.14
CA VAL A 188 -1.43 40.49 0.22
C VAL A 188 -1.43 39.13 0.90
N ASP A 189 -0.99 39.10 2.16
CA ASP A 189 -1.14 37.94 3.04
C ASP A 189 -2.45 38.09 3.81
N LEU A 190 -3.45 37.31 3.44
CA LEU A 190 -4.79 37.35 4.05
C LEU A 190 -4.87 36.52 5.35
N GLY A 191 -3.77 35.93 5.79
CA GLY A 191 -3.73 35.07 6.99
C GLY A 191 -4.56 33.80 6.85
N LEU A 192 -4.77 33.32 5.62
CA LEU A 192 -5.54 32.11 5.36
C LEU A 192 -4.79 30.88 5.88
N PRO A 193 -5.50 29.82 6.32
CA PRO A 193 -4.90 28.58 6.80
C PRO A 193 -3.91 27.94 5.84
N SER A 194 -4.11 28.06 4.53
CA SER A 194 -3.17 27.61 3.49
C SER A 194 -1.83 28.35 3.53
N GLY A 195 -1.77 29.56 4.12
CA GLY A 195 -0.61 30.43 4.09
C GLY A 195 -0.31 31.04 2.70
N LEU A 196 -1.23 30.87 1.75
CA LEU A 196 -1.10 31.43 0.41
C LEU A 196 -1.22 32.93 0.43
N LYS A 197 -0.44 33.56 -0.43
CA LYS A 197 -0.50 34.98 -0.70
C LYS A 197 -1.26 35.21 -2.00
N TRP A 198 -2.10 36.23 -1.99
CA TRP A 198 -2.96 36.55 -3.12
C TRP A 198 -2.49 37.81 -3.82
N ALA A 199 -2.57 37.81 -5.12
CA ALA A 199 -2.30 39.03 -5.88
C ALA A 199 -3.30 40.15 -5.49
N THR A 200 -2.85 41.36 -5.44
CA THR A 200 -3.72 42.55 -5.20
C THR A 200 -4.55 42.90 -6.41
N CYS A 201 -4.14 42.48 -7.62
CA CYS A 201 -4.82 42.76 -8.88
C CYS A 201 -5.03 41.53 -9.72
N ASN A 202 -5.97 41.57 -10.64
CA ASN A 202 -6.14 40.54 -11.67
C ASN A 202 -5.00 40.60 -12.70
N VAL A 203 -4.78 39.50 -13.44
CA VAL A 203 -3.79 39.46 -14.52
C VAL A 203 -4.17 40.46 -15.59
N GLY A 204 -3.25 41.40 -15.90
CA GLY A 204 -3.47 42.50 -16.83
C GLY A 204 -4.05 43.76 -16.23
N ALA A 205 -4.41 43.77 -14.94
CA ALA A 205 -4.84 44.97 -14.23
C ALA A 205 -3.66 45.73 -13.63
N GLU A 206 -3.79 47.05 -13.53
CA GLU A 206 -2.84 47.95 -12.86
C GLU A 206 -3.30 48.30 -11.43
N ASN A 207 -4.61 48.29 -11.18
CA ASN A 207 -5.21 48.62 -9.87
C ASN A 207 -6.12 47.47 -9.39
N PRO A 208 -6.34 47.32 -8.07
CA PRO A 208 -7.19 46.26 -7.50
C PRO A 208 -8.64 46.25 -8.01
N GLU A 209 -9.19 47.41 -8.36
CA GLU A 209 -10.54 47.58 -8.87
C GLU A 209 -10.69 47.31 -10.38
N ASP A 210 -9.57 47.11 -11.10
CA ASP A 210 -9.60 46.86 -12.54
C ASP A 210 -9.92 45.37 -12.82
N TYR A 211 -10.69 45.14 -13.88
CA TYR A 211 -11.04 43.76 -14.28
C TYR A 211 -9.84 42.97 -14.82
N GLY A 212 -8.82 43.65 -15.36
CA GLY A 212 -7.70 43.00 -16.03
C GLY A 212 -8.05 42.44 -17.39
N ASP A 213 -7.18 41.55 -17.86
CA ASP A 213 -7.36 40.84 -19.13
C ASP A 213 -8.35 39.69 -19.02
N TYR A 214 -9.09 39.40 -20.08
CA TYR A 214 -9.97 38.25 -20.17
C TYR A 214 -9.25 37.10 -20.86
N TYR A 215 -9.44 35.87 -20.35
CA TYR A 215 -8.85 34.65 -20.87
C TYR A 215 -9.90 33.55 -20.92
N ALA A 216 -9.91 32.73 -21.98
CA ALA A 216 -10.64 31.48 -21.95
C ALA A 216 -9.96 30.49 -20.97
N TRP A 217 -10.75 29.63 -20.36
CA TRP A 217 -10.22 28.66 -19.40
C TRP A 217 -9.09 27.81 -20.02
N GLY A 218 -7.93 27.78 -19.35
CA GLY A 218 -6.75 27.05 -19.82
C GLY A 218 -6.03 27.68 -21.01
N GLU A 219 -6.32 28.94 -21.34
CA GLU A 219 -5.61 29.72 -22.34
C GLU A 219 -4.81 30.85 -21.73
N THR A 220 -3.66 31.17 -22.30
CA THR A 220 -2.71 32.15 -21.75
C THR A 220 -2.54 33.40 -22.62
N SER A 221 -3.39 33.55 -23.64
CA SER A 221 -3.46 34.69 -24.52
C SER A 221 -4.87 35.25 -24.60
N THR A 222 -4.97 36.59 -24.68
CA THR A 222 -6.24 37.29 -24.91
C THR A 222 -6.71 37.15 -26.36
N LYS A 223 -8.00 37.28 -26.58
CA LYS A 223 -8.66 37.27 -27.90
C LYS A 223 -9.58 38.45 -28.03
N SER A 224 -9.88 38.85 -29.27
CA SER A 224 -10.86 39.88 -29.57
C SER A 224 -12.30 39.43 -29.35
N GLU A 225 -12.52 38.09 -29.44
CA GLU A 225 -13.81 37.47 -29.26
C GLU A 225 -13.60 36.05 -28.67
N TYR A 226 -14.50 35.58 -27.80
CA TYR A 226 -14.45 34.27 -27.15
C TYR A 226 -15.65 33.46 -27.56
N THR A 227 -15.41 32.47 -28.46
CA THR A 227 -16.43 31.52 -28.95
C THR A 227 -15.99 30.11 -28.73
N GLU A 228 -16.93 29.14 -28.86
CA GLU A 228 -16.61 27.71 -28.76
C GLU A 228 -15.61 27.31 -29.85
N GLU A 229 -15.76 27.85 -31.06
CA GLU A 229 -14.98 27.51 -32.25
C GLU A 229 -13.52 27.99 -32.14
N ASN A 230 -13.29 29.10 -31.45
CA ASN A 230 -11.94 29.67 -31.31
C ASN A 230 -11.27 29.26 -29.99
N SER A 231 -11.96 28.50 -29.12
CA SER A 231 -11.38 28.03 -27.88
C SER A 231 -10.48 26.82 -28.09
N LEU A 232 -9.27 26.85 -27.54
CA LEU A 232 -8.32 25.74 -27.59
C LEU A 232 -8.70 24.62 -26.62
N THR A 233 -9.53 24.90 -25.64
CA THR A 233 -9.85 24.00 -24.51
C THR A 233 -11.33 23.65 -24.39
N TYR A 234 -12.22 24.29 -25.13
CA TYR A 234 -13.65 23.98 -25.11
C TYR A 234 -13.92 22.52 -25.47
N GLY A 235 -14.80 21.87 -24.74
CA GLY A 235 -15.15 20.48 -24.91
C GLY A 235 -14.04 19.47 -24.52
N LYS A 236 -12.89 19.93 -24.04
CA LYS A 236 -11.80 19.08 -23.55
C LYS A 236 -11.89 18.94 -22.02
N TYR A 237 -11.70 17.73 -21.53
CA TYR A 237 -11.50 17.54 -20.09
C TYR A 237 -10.13 18.11 -19.69
N MET A 238 -10.14 19.14 -18.89
CA MET A 238 -8.93 19.74 -18.32
C MET A 238 -8.85 19.35 -16.84
N SER A 239 -7.75 18.70 -16.46
CA SER A 239 -7.41 18.53 -15.04
C SER A 239 -7.04 19.87 -14.41
N ASP A 240 -6.62 19.87 -13.15
CA ASP A 240 -6.10 21.07 -12.48
C ASP A 240 -4.98 21.71 -13.32
N ILE A 241 -5.21 22.93 -13.79
CA ILE A 241 -4.26 23.69 -14.61
C ILE A 241 -3.31 24.57 -13.78
N SER A 242 -3.54 24.67 -12.46
CA SER A 242 -2.77 25.49 -11.54
C SER A 242 -1.27 25.18 -11.62
N GLY A 243 -0.47 26.18 -11.89
CA GLY A 243 0.97 26.08 -12.03
C GLY A 243 1.47 25.43 -13.34
N ASN A 244 0.59 25.05 -14.26
CA ASN A 244 0.98 24.53 -15.57
C ASN A 244 1.27 25.68 -16.54
N ILE A 245 2.52 25.86 -16.95
CA ILE A 245 2.94 26.99 -17.79
C ILE A 245 2.22 27.08 -19.14
N THR A 246 1.65 25.99 -19.64
CA THR A 246 0.90 25.97 -20.90
C THR A 246 -0.52 26.50 -20.75
N TYR A 247 -1.13 26.27 -19.58
CA TYR A 247 -2.56 26.53 -19.33
C TYR A 247 -2.85 27.57 -18.25
N ASP A 248 -1.87 27.88 -17.38
CA ASP A 248 -1.98 28.83 -16.30
C ASP A 248 -1.44 30.19 -16.72
N VAL A 249 -2.34 31.12 -16.89
CA VAL A 249 -2.01 32.50 -17.34
C VAL A 249 -1.18 33.28 -16.32
N ALA A 250 -1.44 33.12 -15.03
CA ALA A 250 -0.67 33.79 -13.98
C ALA A 250 0.78 33.31 -14.00
N ARG A 251 0.98 32.00 -14.08
CA ARG A 251 2.32 31.40 -14.21
C ARG A 251 3.02 31.85 -15.50
N LYS A 252 2.29 31.91 -16.60
CA LYS A 252 2.83 32.29 -17.89
C LYS A 252 3.26 33.75 -17.94
N LYS A 253 2.45 34.66 -17.36
CA LYS A 253 2.66 36.11 -17.43
C LYS A 253 3.59 36.62 -16.31
N TRP A 254 3.45 36.09 -15.09
CA TRP A 254 4.11 36.60 -13.88
C TRP A 254 5.25 35.74 -13.36
N GLY A 255 5.47 34.55 -13.98
CA GLY A 255 6.58 33.66 -13.66
C GLY A 255 6.25 32.59 -12.62
N SER A 256 7.27 31.78 -12.31
CA SER A 256 7.10 30.53 -11.57
C SER A 256 6.60 30.65 -10.13
N SER A 257 6.67 31.85 -9.54
CA SER A 257 6.16 32.10 -8.18
C SER A 257 4.65 32.35 -8.14
N TRP A 258 4.03 32.58 -9.29
CA TRP A 258 2.61 32.86 -9.46
C TRP A 258 1.90 31.72 -10.17
N ARG A 259 0.64 31.53 -9.82
CA ARG A 259 -0.26 30.56 -10.46
C ARG A 259 -1.72 30.89 -10.19
N LEU A 260 -2.61 30.38 -11.00
CA LEU A 260 -4.03 30.34 -10.70
C LEU A 260 -4.27 29.50 -9.42
N PRO A 261 -5.25 29.87 -8.61
CA PRO A 261 -5.63 29.05 -7.47
C PRO A 261 -6.24 27.73 -7.93
N THR A 262 -6.07 26.67 -7.15
CA THR A 262 -6.87 25.47 -7.27
C THR A 262 -8.31 25.73 -6.81
N TYR A 263 -9.23 24.84 -7.14
CA TYR A 263 -10.61 24.91 -6.66
C TYR A 263 -10.70 25.06 -5.13
N TYR A 264 -9.94 24.28 -4.39
CA TYR A 264 -9.98 24.28 -2.92
C TYR A 264 -9.38 25.54 -2.30
N GLU A 265 -8.34 26.08 -2.89
CA GLU A 265 -7.73 27.35 -2.45
C GLU A 265 -8.67 28.52 -2.70
N PHE A 266 -9.36 28.52 -3.83
CA PHE A 266 -10.38 29.51 -4.13
C PHE A 266 -11.60 29.36 -3.21
N GLU A 267 -12.01 28.13 -2.91
CA GLU A 267 -13.06 27.84 -1.94
C GLU A 267 -12.69 28.31 -0.52
N GLU A 268 -11.43 28.14 -0.11
CA GLU A 268 -10.91 28.68 1.15
C GLU A 268 -11.03 30.20 1.19
N LEU A 269 -10.58 30.88 0.12
CA LEU A 269 -10.70 32.34 0.00
C LEU A 269 -12.15 32.77 0.17
N ILE A 270 -13.09 32.20 -0.56
CA ILE A 270 -14.52 32.53 -0.49
C ILE A 270 -15.08 32.30 0.92
N LYS A 271 -14.74 31.19 1.58
CA LYS A 271 -15.28 30.84 2.90
C LYS A 271 -14.69 31.65 4.06
N LYS A 272 -13.46 32.11 3.93
CA LYS A 272 -12.74 32.75 5.04
C LYS A 272 -12.68 34.27 4.96
N CYS A 273 -12.83 34.83 3.79
CA CYS A 273 -12.86 36.30 3.61
C CYS A 273 -14.29 36.81 3.63
N LYS A 274 -14.44 38.06 4.09
CA LYS A 274 -15.70 38.81 3.95
C LYS A 274 -15.66 39.50 2.59
N TRP A 275 -16.76 39.38 1.86
CA TRP A 275 -16.95 40.01 0.55
C TRP A 275 -17.92 41.15 0.73
N GLU A 276 -17.57 42.33 0.27
CA GLU A 276 -18.40 43.53 0.27
C GLU A 276 -18.90 43.86 -1.14
#